data_21630437e377fcb3856520385e38a9af
#
_entry.id   21630437e377fcb3856520385e38a9af
#
_cell.length_a   1.000
_cell.length_b   1.000
_cell.length_c   1.000
_cell.angle_alpha   90.00
_cell.angle_beta   90.00
_cell.angle_gamma   90.00
#
_symmetry.space_group_name_H-M   'P 1'
#
loop_
_entity.id
_entity.type
_entity.pdbx_description
1 polymer ?
#
loop_
_entity_poly.entity_id
_entity_poly.type
_entity_poly.pdbx_seq_one_letter_code
_entity_poly.pdbx_strand_id
1 'polypeptide(L)'
;AINDMMNSLSDVVNSPTDMTARSIALTRMDETGKRMIGASERLDDISNTVSEQLKGNVQTINQLAQNIAQVNEQIARAKGNGQPPNDLLDQRDQLVRDLSQRIQVSQVAADDGTLSLFVAGSQPLVLGNKAGTLSIEDPKDFGAASGQQRLLFQQPGATTKQELSEAALGGGEVAGLLRFQNSDLQEGYHLLNRMATAISLSLNAQNQLGLTLDGQMGKALFADVPPLQPKAASTNTSAATMAVAFSDPGKLAAASHVVVFTGATTGTVTAQPGGQP
;
A
#
# COMPACT_ATOMS: atom_id res chain seq x y z
N ALA A 1 -10.13 24.61 7.76
CA ALA A 1 -11.08 23.77 8.52
C ALA A 1 -10.65 23.54 9.95
N ILE A 2 -9.50 22.89 10.22
CA ILE A 2 -9.06 22.62 11.61
C ILE A 2 -8.86 23.93 12.37
N ASN A 3 -8.17 24.90 11.79
CA ASN A 3 -7.99 26.22 12.44
C ASN A 3 -9.32 26.94 12.68
N ASP A 4 -10.25 26.88 11.74
CA ASP A 4 -11.57 27.49 11.87
C ASP A 4 -12.39 26.81 12.98
N MET A 5 -12.28 25.49 13.08
CA MET A 5 -12.85 24.70 14.17
C MET A 5 -12.25 25.12 15.54
N MET A 6 -10.93 25.22 15.63
CA MET A 6 -10.26 25.63 16.87
C MET A 6 -10.60 27.08 17.26
N ASN A 7 -10.69 27.99 16.30
CA ASN A 7 -11.12 29.37 16.54
C ASN A 7 -12.56 29.42 17.09
N SER A 8 -13.48 28.67 16.47
CA SER A 8 -14.87 28.61 16.91
C SER A 8 -15.03 27.99 18.32
N LEU A 9 -14.16 27.05 18.69
CA LEU A 9 -14.10 26.54 20.07
C LEU A 9 -13.60 27.60 21.04
N SER A 10 -12.63 28.42 20.65
CA SER A 10 -12.17 29.55 21.45
C SER A 10 -13.28 30.57 21.70
N ASP A 11 -14.14 30.81 20.68
CA ASP A 11 -15.31 31.68 20.85
C ASP A 11 -16.30 31.12 21.85
N VAL A 12 -16.52 29.80 21.89
CA VAL A 12 -17.35 29.14 22.92
C VAL A 12 -16.72 29.27 24.30
N VAL A 13 -15.38 29.16 24.42
CA VAL A 13 -14.69 29.37 25.73
C VAL A 13 -14.87 30.80 26.23
N ASN A 14 -14.82 31.80 25.35
CA ASN A 14 -14.99 33.21 25.67
C ASN A 14 -16.43 33.57 26.03
N SER A 15 -17.41 32.87 25.42
CA SER A 15 -18.85 33.13 25.60
C SER A 15 -19.63 31.82 25.79
N PRO A 16 -19.47 31.09 26.91
CA PRO A 16 -19.93 29.71 27.04
C PRO A 16 -21.47 29.56 27.07
N THR A 17 -22.21 30.63 27.31
CA THR A 17 -23.69 30.62 27.29
C THR A 17 -24.26 31.08 25.93
N ASP A 18 -23.43 31.53 24.98
CA ASP A 18 -23.89 31.95 23.67
C ASP A 18 -24.20 30.73 22.79
N MET A 19 -25.51 30.55 22.53
CA MET A 19 -26.00 29.46 21.70
C MET A 19 -25.54 29.56 20.22
N THR A 20 -25.30 30.79 19.72
CA THR A 20 -24.81 31.04 18.38
C THR A 20 -23.36 30.55 18.23
N ALA A 21 -22.48 30.91 19.19
CA ALA A 21 -21.10 30.44 19.21
C ALA A 21 -21.04 28.90 19.29
N ARG A 22 -21.86 28.26 20.12
CA ARG A 22 -21.95 26.80 20.22
C ARG A 22 -22.41 26.15 18.92
N SER A 23 -23.44 26.72 18.26
CA SER A 23 -23.95 26.21 16.98
C SER A 23 -22.88 26.31 15.88
N ILE A 24 -22.16 27.43 15.81
CA ILE A 24 -21.05 27.62 14.85
C ILE A 24 -19.95 26.59 15.11
N ALA A 25 -19.56 26.38 16.37
CA ALA A 25 -18.54 25.39 16.72
C ALA A 25 -18.93 23.97 16.26
N LEU A 26 -20.16 23.54 16.53
CA LEU A 26 -20.67 22.24 16.06
C LEU A 26 -20.67 22.13 14.53
N THR A 27 -21.05 23.18 13.83
CA THR A 27 -21.00 23.21 12.35
C THR A 27 -19.56 23.07 11.84
N ARG A 28 -18.59 23.76 12.45
CA ARG A 28 -17.17 23.66 12.08
C ARG A 28 -16.57 22.31 12.40
N MET A 29 -17.01 21.65 13.45
CA MET A 29 -16.63 20.26 13.76
C MET A 29 -17.17 19.29 12.70
N ASP A 30 -18.44 19.40 12.31
CA ASP A 30 -19.07 18.60 11.27
C ASP A 30 -18.35 18.79 9.90
N GLU A 31 -18.09 20.03 9.51
CA GLU A 31 -17.32 20.34 8.30
C GLU A 31 -15.91 19.74 8.34
N THR A 32 -15.25 19.77 9.48
CA THR A 32 -13.91 19.19 9.65
C THR A 32 -13.95 17.67 9.53
N GLY A 33 -14.93 17.02 10.17
CA GLY A 33 -15.17 15.58 10.04
C GLY A 33 -15.43 15.17 8.60
N LYS A 34 -16.33 15.87 7.90
CA LYS A 34 -16.62 15.60 6.47
C LYS A 34 -15.40 15.77 5.57
N ARG A 35 -14.53 16.74 5.84
CA ARG A 35 -13.27 16.91 5.09
C ARG A 35 -12.29 15.77 5.33
N MET A 36 -12.21 15.24 6.55
CA MET A 36 -11.36 14.07 6.84
C MET A 36 -11.88 12.80 6.15
N ILE A 37 -13.21 12.59 6.17
CA ILE A 37 -13.85 11.49 5.44
C ILE A 37 -13.55 11.62 3.93
N GLY A 38 -13.79 12.78 3.34
CA GLY A 38 -13.50 13.00 1.91
C GLY A 38 -12.01 12.89 1.55
N ALA A 39 -11.09 13.14 2.49
CA ALA A 39 -9.67 12.87 2.28
C ALA A 39 -9.37 11.35 2.29
N SER A 40 -10.01 10.58 3.19
CA SER A 40 -9.91 9.12 3.20
C SER A 40 -10.44 8.51 1.90
N GLU A 41 -11.62 8.93 1.46
CA GLU A 41 -12.22 8.47 0.19
C GLU A 41 -11.30 8.72 -1.01
N ARG A 42 -10.61 9.88 -1.05
CA ARG A 42 -9.63 10.15 -2.12
C ARG A 42 -8.41 9.25 -2.06
N LEU A 43 -7.93 8.91 -0.86
CA LEU A 43 -6.84 7.95 -0.72
C LEU A 43 -7.27 6.55 -1.18
N ASP A 44 -8.51 6.16 -0.89
CA ASP A 44 -9.10 4.90 -1.36
C ASP A 44 -9.22 4.87 -2.88
N ASP A 45 -9.68 5.95 -3.51
CA ASP A 45 -9.75 6.07 -4.97
C ASP A 45 -8.38 5.97 -5.63
N ILE A 46 -7.37 6.63 -5.05
CA ILE A 46 -5.98 6.55 -5.51
C ILE A 46 -5.46 5.12 -5.37
N SER A 47 -5.70 4.46 -4.24
CA SER A 47 -5.30 3.07 -3.99
C SER A 47 -5.89 2.11 -5.03
N ASN A 48 -7.18 2.25 -5.32
CA ASN A 48 -7.86 1.44 -6.33
C ASN A 48 -7.27 1.69 -7.72
N THR A 49 -7.06 2.95 -8.10
CA THR A 49 -6.49 3.31 -9.40
C THR A 49 -5.09 2.72 -9.58
N VAL A 50 -4.23 2.82 -8.58
CA VAL A 50 -2.87 2.26 -8.62
C VAL A 50 -2.91 0.73 -8.69
N SER A 51 -3.81 0.09 -7.95
CA SER A 51 -4.02 -1.36 -8.00
C SER A 51 -4.43 -1.83 -9.40
N GLU A 52 -5.34 -1.12 -10.06
CA GLU A 52 -5.74 -1.42 -11.43
C GLU A 52 -4.61 -1.21 -12.42
N GLN A 53 -3.83 -0.13 -12.29
CA GLN A 53 -2.64 0.12 -13.11
C GLN A 53 -1.59 -0.97 -12.93
N LEU A 54 -1.33 -1.42 -11.70
CA LEU A 54 -0.40 -2.52 -11.42
C LEU A 54 -0.84 -3.81 -12.11
N LYS A 55 -2.11 -4.19 -11.98
CA LYS A 55 -2.67 -5.38 -12.63
C LYS A 55 -2.58 -5.28 -14.16
N GLY A 56 -2.92 -4.13 -14.73
CA GLY A 56 -2.83 -3.87 -16.17
C GLY A 56 -1.39 -3.94 -16.69
N ASN A 57 -0.44 -3.35 -15.94
CA ASN A 57 0.99 -3.43 -16.29
C ASN A 57 1.50 -4.87 -16.26
N VAL A 58 1.17 -5.64 -15.22
CA VAL A 58 1.58 -7.04 -15.09
C VAL A 58 1.00 -7.89 -16.23
N GLN A 59 -0.26 -7.68 -16.62
CA GLN A 59 -0.84 -8.37 -17.78
C GLN A 59 -0.09 -8.04 -19.07
N THR A 60 0.24 -6.76 -19.28
CA THR A 60 1.00 -6.33 -20.45
C THR A 60 2.41 -6.90 -20.46
N ILE A 61 3.10 -6.93 -19.31
CA ILE A 61 4.43 -7.54 -19.16
C ILE A 61 4.37 -9.03 -19.54
N ASN A 62 3.38 -9.77 -19.03
CA ASN A 62 3.21 -11.18 -19.34
C ASN A 62 2.99 -11.40 -20.84
N GLN A 63 2.18 -10.56 -21.49
CA GLN A 63 1.95 -10.63 -22.94
C GLN A 63 3.22 -10.32 -23.73
N LEU A 64 3.96 -9.28 -23.35
CA LEU A 64 5.24 -8.93 -23.98
C LEU A 64 6.28 -10.05 -23.82
N ALA A 65 6.38 -10.64 -22.61
CA ALA A 65 7.29 -11.76 -22.36
C ALA A 65 6.95 -12.98 -23.23
N GLN A 66 5.67 -13.30 -23.38
CA GLN A 66 5.22 -14.39 -24.29
C GLN A 66 5.55 -14.09 -25.76
N ASN A 67 5.29 -12.87 -26.21
CA ASN A 67 5.60 -12.46 -27.60
C ASN A 67 7.10 -12.51 -27.86
N ILE A 68 7.94 -12.07 -26.91
CA ILE A 68 9.41 -12.16 -27.04
C ILE A 68 9.85 -13.62 -27.11
N ALA A 69 9.28 -14.50 -26.30
CA ALA A 69 9.59 -15.94 -26.34
C ALA A 69 9.21 -16.57 -27.69
N GLN A 70 8.07 -16.17 -28.29
CA GLN A 70 7.66 -16.63 -29.63
C GLN A 70 8.59 -16.11 -30.73
N VAL A 71 8.96 -14.81 -30.66
CA VAL A 71 9.91 -14.24 -31.64
C VAL A 71 11.29 -14.87 -31.51
N ASN A 72 11.76 -15.16 -30.29
CA ASN A 72 12.99 -15.92 -30.07
C ASN A 72 12.95 -17.28 -30.74
N GLU A 73 11.84 -18.02 -30.65
CA GLU A 73 11.68 -19.30 -31.34
C GLU A 73 11.77 -19.16 -32.85
N GLN A 74 11.15 -18.13 -33.44
CA GLN A 74 11.21 -17.86 -34.89
C GLN A 74 12.62 -17.48 -35.31
N ILE A 75 13.35 -16.67 -34.52
CA ILE A 75 14.74 -16.30 -34.78
C ILE A 75 15.65 -17.55 -34.80
N ALA A 76 15.53 -18.41 -33.77
CA ALA A 76 16.33 -19.62 -33.69
C ALA A 76 16.09 -20.55 -34.90
N ARG A 77 14.85 -20.71 -35.35
CA ARG A 77 14.50 -21.48 -36.53
C ARG A 77 15.06 -20.87 -37.82
N ALA A 78 14.92 -19.56 -38.03
CA ALA A 78 15.42 -18.86 -39.22
C ALA A 78 16.94 -18.94 -39.27
N LYS A 79 17.63 -18.73 -38.16
CA LYS A 79 19.10 -18.83 -38.05
C LYS A 79 19.59 -20.24 -38.32
N GLY A 80 18.89 -21.27 -37.78
CA GLY A 80 19.17 -22.68 -38.08
C GLY A 80 19.05 -23.05 -39.57
N ASN A 81 18.21 -22.32 -40.32
CA ASN A 81 18.04 -22.50 -41.78
C ASN A 81 18.98 -21.60 -42.59
N GLY A 82 19.90 -20.87 -41.97
CA GLY A 82 20.86 -20.00 -42.66
C GLY A 82 20.28 -18.69 -43.21
N GLN A 83 19.08 -18.29 -42.77
CA GLN A 83 18.43 -17.05 -43.19
C GLN A 83 18.68 -15.91 -42.17
N PRO A 84 19.01 -14.69 -42.61
CA PRO A 84 19.16 -13.55 -41.72
C PRO A 84 17.79 -13.07 -41.24
N PRO A 85 17.48 -13.15 -39.90
CA PRO A 85 16.13 -12.83 -39.38
C PRO A 85 16.01 -11.35 -38.97
N ASN A 86 16.44 -10.40 -39.82
CA ASN A 86 16.55 -8.98 -39.43
C ASN A 86 15.21 -8.39 -38.96
N ASP A 87 14.13 -8.66 -39.67
CA ASP A 87 12.79 -8.16 -39.29
C ASP A 87 12.33 -8.69 -37.93
N LEU A 88 12.67 -9.96 -37.62
CA LEU A 88 12.36 -10.55 -36.31
C LEU A 88 13.24 -9.97 -35.19
N LEU A 89 14.48 -9.62 -35.48
CA LEU A 89 15.36 -8.94 -34.53
C LEU A 89 14.84 -7.54 -34.22
N ASP A 90 14.43 -6.76 -35.22
CA ASP A 90 13.84 -5.44 -35.05
C ASP A 90 12.52 -5.52 -34.24
N GLN A 91 11.67 -6.50 -34.56
CA GLN A 91 10.44 -6.76 -33.79
C GLN A 91 10.72 -7.10 -32.33
N ARG A 92 11.70 -7.98 -32.07
CA ARG A 92 12.10 -8.34 -30.72
C ARG A 92 12.61 -7.13 -29.93
N ASP A 93 13.46 -6.33 -30.56
CA ASP A 93 14.05 -5.16 -29.93
C ASP A 93 12.99 -4.11 -29.57
N GLN A 94 11.93 -3.99 -30.38
CA GLN A 94 10.78 -3.13 -30.02
C GLN A 94 10.04 -3.70 -28.80
N LEU A 95 9.72 -5.00 -28.79
CA LEU A 95 9.06 -5.65 -27.65
C LEU A 95 9.87 -5.51 -26.35
N VAL A 96 11.19 -5.62 -26.43
CA VAL A 96 12.08 -5.45 -25.28
C VAL A 96 12.10 -4.00 -24.80
N ARG A 97 12.07 -3.01 -25.68
CA ARG A 97 11.95 -1.60 -25.30
C ARG A 97 10.64 -1.33 -24.56
N ASP A 98 9.53 -1.85 -25.09
CA ASP A 98 8.20 -1.68 -24.47
C ASP A 98 8.12 -2.38 -23.09
N LEU A 99 8.74 -3.55 -22.95
CA LEU A 99 8.86 -4.25 -21.67
C LEU A 99 9.71 -3.48 -20.67
N SER A 100 10.84 -2.92 -21.12
CA SER A 100 11.80 -2.20 -20.27
C SER A 100 11.24 -0.92 -19.66
N GLN A 101 10.24 -0.31 -20.29
CA GLN A 101 9.51 0.84 -19.71
C GLN A 101 8.69 0.43 -18.47
N ARG A 102 8.15 -0.79 -18.48
CA ARG A 102 7.26 -1.28 -17.44
C ARG A 102 7.99 -1.92 -16.28
N ILE A 103 9.04 -2.66 -16.56
CA ILE A 103 9.87 -3.34 -15.56
C ILE A 103 11.31 -3.38 -16.03
N GLN A 104 12.24 -3.12 -15.12
CA GLN A 104 13.66 -3.20 -15.44
C GLN A 104 14.06 -4.65 -15.75
N VAL A 105 14.72 -4.85 -16.90
CA VAL A 105 15.22 -6.16 -17.32
C VAL A 105 16.71 -6.11 -17.65
N SER A 106 17.41 -7.18 -17.35
CA SER A 106 18.75 -7.47 -17.89
C SER A 106 18.64 -8.50 -19.00
N GLN A 107 19.51 -8.36 -20.01
CA GLN A 107 19.45 -9.12 -21.27
C GLN A 107 20.70 -9.99 -21.40
N VAL A 108 20.51 -11.24 -21.79
CA VAL A 108 21.59 -12.18 -22.09
C VAL A 108 21.31 -12.84 -23.44
N ALA A 109 22.17 -12.57 -24.42
CA ALA A 109 22.08 -13.19 -25.75
C ALA A 109 22.68 -14.60 -25.74
N ALA A 110 22.06 -15.53 -26.47
CA ALA A 110 22.55 -16.88 -26.65
C ALA A 110 23.07 -17.08 -28.10
N ASP A 111 23.90 -18.11 -28.30
CA ASP A 111 24.53 -18.40 -29.60
C ASP A 111 23.54 -18.79 -30.72
N ASP A 112 22.37 -19.33 -30.33
CA ASP A 112 21.29 -19.67 -31.26
C ASP A 112 20.49 -18.43 -31.71
N GLY A 113 20.85 -17.25 -31.21
CA GLY A 113 20.20 -15.98 -31.54
C GLY A 113 19.03 -15.63 -30.62
N THR A 114 18.66 -16.49 -29.69
CA THR A 114 17.64 -16.16 -28.69
C THR A 114 18.17 -15.16 -27.66
N LEU A 115 17.25 -14.41 -27.04
CA LEU A 115 17.53 -13.42 -26.00
C LEU A 115 16.80 -13.82 -24.73
N SER A 116 17.54 -14.08 -23.65
CA SER A 116 16.96 -14.29 -22.34
C SER A 116 16.86 -12.97 -21.58
N LEU A 117 15.74 -12.77 -20.87
CA LEU A 117 15.46 -11.58 -20.08
C LEU A 117 15.27 -11.94 -18.62
N PHE A 118 15.93 -11.20 -17.75
CA PHE A 118 15.88 -11.41 -16.31
C PHE A 118 15.32 -10.18 -15.61
N VAL A 119 14.48 -10.39 -14.60
CA VAL A 119 13.93 -9.38 -13.70
C VAL A 119 14.46 -9.58 -12.29
N ALA A 120 14.37 -8.56 -11.44
CA ALA A 120 14.82 -8.64 -10.04
C ALA A 120 16.23 -9.25 -9.89
N GLY A 121 17.13 -8.86 -10.77
CA GLY A 121 18.54 -9.29 -10.80
C GLY A 121 18.76 -10.64 -11.50
N SER A 122 18.05 -11.71 -11.13
CA SER A 122 18.36 -13.06 -11.61
C SER A 122 17.16 -13.93 -11.99
N GLN A 123 15.96 -13.42 -11.93
CA GLN A 123 14.76 -14.22 -12.20
C GLN A 123 14.45 -14.25 -13.71
N PRO A 124 14.44 -15.41 -14.35
CA PRO A 124 14.30 -15.52 -15.80
C PRO A 124 12.85 -15.27 -16.24
N LEU A 125 12.52 -14.04 -16.65
CA LEU A 125 11.22 -13.68 -17.21
C LEU A 125 11.02 -14.30 -18.60
N VAL A 126 12.07 -14.32 -19.43
CA VAL A 126 12.09 -15.02 -20.71
C VAL A 126 13.37 -15.85 -20.75
N LEU A 127 13.24 -17.15 -21.00
CA LEU A 127 14.37 -18.07 -21.15
C LEU A 127 14.20 -18.85 -22.48
N GLY A 128 14.97 -18.46 -23.50
CA GLY A 128 14.83 -19.00 -24.84
C GLY A 128 13.40 -18.75 -25.39
N ASN A 129 12.65 -19.82 -25.63
CA ASN A 129 11.26 -19.79 -26.14
C ASN A 129 10.19 -19.93 -25.05
N LYS A 130 10.56 -19.79 -23.79
CA LYS A 130 9.63 -19.90 -22.64
C LYS A 130 9.55 -18.60 -21.87
N ALA A 131 8.33 -18.20 -21.48
CA ALA A 131 8.08 -17.06 -20.64
C ALA A 131 7.63 -17.48 -19.22
N GLY A 132 8.11 -16.77 -18.22
CA GLY A 132 7.57 -16.80 -16.87
C GLY A 132 6.33 -15.92 -16.76
N THR A 133 5.69 -15.93 -15.60
CA THR A 133 4.46 -15.19 -15.35
C THR A 133 4.58 -14.37 -14.07
N LEU A 134 4.21 -13.09 -14.15
CA LEU A 134 4.03 -12.20 -13.01
C LEU A 134 2.57 -12.17 -12.58
N SER A 135 2.30 -12.01 -11.29
CA SER A 135 0.96 -11.77 -10.75
C SER A 135 1.02 -10.81 -9.57
N ILE A 136 -0.04 -10.01 -9.40
CA ILE A 136 -0.23 -9.18 -8.22
C ILE A 136 -1.16 -9.92 -7.27
N GLU A 137 -0.80 -9.98 -6.01
CA GLU A 137 -1.64 -10.54 -4.96
C GLU A 137 -1.67 -9.62 -3.75
N ASP A 138 -2.83 -9.54 -3.11
CA ASP A 138 -2.97 -8.84 -1.84
C ASP A 138 -2.32 -9.68 -0.74
N PRO A 139 -1.51 -9.10 0.14
CA PRO A 139 -0.90 -9.85 1.22
C PRO A 139 -1.97 -10.39 2.16
N LYS A 140 -1.92 -11.69 2.41
CA LYS A 140 -2.81 -12.37 3.36
C LYS A 140 -2.22 -12.40 4.77
N ASP A 141 -0.94 -11.99 4.89
CA ASP A 141 -0.16 -12.19 6.09
C ASP A 141 -0.26 -11.02 7.06
N PHE A 142 0.14 -11.31 8.28
CA PHE A 142 0.32 -10.37 9.36
C PHE A 142 1.30 -9.25 8.98
N GLY A 143 0.97 -8.02 9.38
CA GLY A 143 1.84 -6.85 9.18
C GLY A 143 1.65 -6.11 7.86
N ALA A 144 0.95 -6.69 6.89
CA ALA A 144 0.58 -5.94 5.71
C ALA A 144 -0.52 -4.92 6.02
N ALA A 145 -0.29 -3.67 5.73
CA ALA A 145 -1.34 -2.66 5.77
C ALA A 145 -2.42 -2.99 4.73
N SER A 146 -3.66 -2.59 5.00
CA SER A 146 -4.74 -2.72 4.02
C SER A 146 -4.34 -1.97 2.75
N GLY A 147 -4.47 -2.59 1.59
CA GLY A 147 -4.12 -1.99 0.30
C GLY A 147 -2.67 -2.19 -0.16
N GLN A 148 -1.78 -2.77 0.65
CA GLN A 148 -0.47 -3.21 0.15
C GLN A 148 -0.63 -4.33 -0.87
N GLN A 149 0.30 -4.43 -1.82
CA GLN A 149 0.28 -5.45 -2.86
C GLN A 149 1.66 -6.08 -3.01
N ARG A 150 1.68 -7.37 -3.40
CA ARG A 150 2.90 -8.15 -3.66
C ARG A 150 2.98 -8.55 -5.10
N LEU A 151 4.18 -8.42 -5.67
CA LEU A 151 4.49 -8.95 -6.98
C LEU A 151 5.05 -10.36 -6.82
N LEU A 152 4.36 -11.32 -7.38
CA LEU A 152 4.77 -12.72 -7.41
C LEU A 152 5.24 -13.09 -8.81
N PHE A 153 6.25 -13.90 -8.86
CA PHE A 153 6.86 -14.43 -10.08
C PHE A 153 6.81 -15.95 -10.09
N GLN A 154 6.40 -16.50 -11.21
CA GLN A 154 6.44 -17.94 -11.51
C GLN A 154 7.40 -18.16 -12.68
N GLN A 155 8.45 -18.89 -12.43
CA GLN A 155 9.45 -19.23 -13.47
C GLN A 155 8.84 -20.06 -14.59
N PRO A 156 9.42 -20.00 -15.81
CA PRO A 156 8.99 -20.86 -16.91
C PRO A 156 9.01 -22.35 -16.53
N GLY A 157 7.84 -23.01 -16.57
CA GLY A 157 7.69 -24.42 -16.24
C GLY A 157 7.62 -24.77 -14.75
N ALA A 158 7.71 -23.78 -13.84
CA ALA A 158 7.51 -24.01 -12.42
C ALA A 158 6.03 -23.99 -12.04
N THR A 159 5.69 -24.64 -10.91
CA THR A 159 4.35 -24.62 -10.32
C THR A 159 4.27 -23.68 -9.11
N THR A 160 5.42 -23.29 -8.54
CA THR A 160 5.51 -22.41 -7.38
C THR A 160 5.71 -20.98 -7.78
N LYS A 161 5.06 -20.08 -7.05
CA LYS A 161 5.27 -18.63 -7.15
C LYS A 161 6.27 -18.18 -6.07
N GLN A 162 7.08 -17.20 -6.41
CA GLN A 162 8.07 -16.57 -5.55
C GLN A 162 7.79 -15.08 -5.49
N GLU A 163 7.85 -14.49 -4.32
CA GLU A 163 7.71 -13.04 -4.16
C GLU A 163 8.96 -12.33 -4.68
N LEU A 164 8.76 -11.28 -5.46
CA LEU A 164 9.80 -10.35 -5.86
C LEU A 164 9.75 -9.13 -4.94
N SER A 165 10.83 -8.89 -4.19
CA SER A 165 10.89 -7.70 -3.35
C SER A 165 10.96 -6.44 -4.23
N GLU A 166 10.30 -5.39 -3.80
CA GLU A 166 10.31 -4.09 -4.48
C GLU A 166 11.75 -3.59 -4.72
N ALA A 167 12.61 -3.71 -3.72
CA ALA A 167 14.01 -3.30 -3.81
C ALA A 167 14.79 -4.05 -4.91
N ALA A 168 14.41 -5.31 -5.20
CA ALA A 168 15.08 -6.11 -6.23
C ALA A 168 14.65 -5.72 -7.66
N LEU A 169 13.50 -5.08 -7.84
CA LEU A 169 12.99 -4.70 -9.16
C LEU A 169 13.83 -3.63 -9.86
N GLY A 170 14.54 -2.82 -9.08
CA GLY A 170 15.46 -1.78 -9.58
C GLY A 170 14.74 -0.56 -10.16
N GLY A 171 13.84 -0.75 -11.14
CA GLY A 171 13.12 0.36 -11.78
C GLY A 171 11.98 -0.08 -12.68
N GLY A 172 11.41 0.89 -13.41
CA GLY A 172 10.24 0.72 -14.26
C GLY A 172 8.94 1.12 -13.58
N GLU A 173 7.88 1.16 -14.38
CA GLU A 173 6.55 1.62 -13.94
C GLU A 173 6.00 0.78 -12.77
N VAL A 174 6.16 -0.54 -12.82
CA VAL A 174 5.68 -1.47 -11.78
C VAL A 174 6.39 -1.22 -10.46
N ALA A 175 7.70 -1.00 -10.45
CA ALA A 175 8.46 -0.71 -9.23
C ALA A 175 8.00 0.61 -8.59
N GLY A 176 7.78 1.65 -9.42
CA GLY A 176 7.27 2.94 -8.93
C GLY A 176 5.86 2.84 -8.34
N LEU A 177 4.95 2.13 -9.01
CA LEU A 177 3.58 1.93 -8.54
C LEU A 177 3.53 1.11 -7.25
N LEU A 178 4.32 0.03 -7.14
CA LEU A 178 4.41 -0.77 -5.91
C LEU A 178 4.93 0.05 -4.74
N ARG A 179 6.00 0.82 -4.94
CA ARG A 179 6.54 1.72 -3.92
C ARG A 179 5.51 2.73 -3.46
N PHE A 180 4.85 3.39 -4.41
CA PHE A 180 3.80 4.35 -4.09
C PHE A 180 2.67 3.71 -3.28
N GLN A 181 2.16 2.54 -3.74
CA GLN A 181 1.08 1.80 -3.08
C GLN A 181 1.45 1.34 -1.67
N ASN A 182 2.65 0.78 -1.52
CA ASN A 182 3.07 0.10 -0.29
C ASN A 182 3.73 1.02 0.75
N SER A 183 4.24 2.18 0.32
CA SER A 183 4.94 3.11 1.20
C SER A 183 4.25 4.46 1.27
N ASP A 184 4.24 5.23 0.18
CA ASP A 184 3.83 6.64 0.21
C ASP A 184 2.34 6.79 0.55
N LEU A 185 1.50 5.94 -0.07
CA LEU A 185 0.05 5.95 0.18
C LEU A 185 -0.27 5.48 1.61
N GLN A 186 0.46 4.47 2.11
CA GLN A 186 0.29 3.99 3.48
C GLN A 186 0.66 5.06 4.51
N GLU A 187 1.72 5.82 4.26
CA GLU A 187 2.07 6.97 5.11
C GLU A 187 0.95 8.00 5.13
N GLY A 188 0.34 8.28 3.97
CA GLY A 188 -0.84 9.16 3.87
C GLY A 188 -2.00 8.69 4.76
N TYR A 189 -2.36 7.41 4.70
CA TYR A 189 -3.38 6.83 5.59
C TYR A 189 -3.00 6.93 7.08
N HIS A 190 -1.76 6.62 7.43
CA HIS A 190 -1.30 6.71 8.83
C HIS A 190 -1.37 8.14 9.36
N LEU A 191 -0.96 9.13 8.59
CA LEU A 191 -1.02 10.54 8.98
C LEU A 191 -2.46 11.01 9.14
N LEU A 192 -3.35 10.69 8.20
CA LEU A 192 -4.77 11.06 8.27
C LEU A 192 -5.46 10.41 9.46
N ASN A 193 -5.25 9.11 9.65
CA ASN A 193 -5.85 8.36 10.76
C ASN A 193 -5.35 8.87 12.12
N ARG A 194 -4.05 9.15 12.25
CA ARG A 194 -3.48 9.75 13.46
C ARG A 194 -4.11 11.09 13.78
N MET A 195 -4.23 11.96 12.78
CA MET A 195 -4.82 13.28 12.95
C MET A 195 -6.30 13.18 13.36
N ALA A 196 -7.09 12.37 12.70
CA ALA A 196 -8.50 12.16 13.01
C ALA A 196 -8.68 11.59 14.41
N THR A 197 -7.90 10.57 14.77
CA THR A 197 -7.93 9.95 16.11
C THR A 197 -7.53 10.93 17.20
N ALA A 198 -6.46 11.69 17.02
CA ALA A 198 -5.99 12.67 18.01
C ALA A 198 -7.05 13.76 18.26
N ILE A 199 -7.65 14.31 17.19
CA ILE A 199 -8.69 15.34 17.30
C ILE A 199 -9.92 14.76 18.00
N SER A 200 -10.43 13.61 17.56
CA SER A 200 -11.64 13.00 18.13
C SER A 200 -11.48 12.66 19.59
N LEU A 201 -10.39 11.98 19.97
CA LEU A 201 -10.17 11.59 21.37
C LEU A 201 -9.92 12.80 22.27
N SER A 202 -9.11 13.78 21.83
CA SER A 202 -8.80 14.96 22.65
C SER A 202 -10.03 15.83 22.89
N LEU A 203 -10.83 16.09 21.85
CA LEU A 203 -12.02 16.90 21.97
C LEU A 203 -13.13 16.18 22.75
N ASN A 204 -13.31 14.87 22.57
CA ASN A 204 -14.25 14.08 23.35
C ASN A 204 -13.85 14.08 24.84
N ALA A 205 -12.59 13.82 25.16
CA ALA A 205 -12.11 13.83 26.54
C ALA A 205 -12.30 15.19 27.19
N GLN A 206 -11.96 16.29 26.48
CA GLN A 206 -12.13 17.65 27.05
C GLN A 206 -13.61 18.00 27.23
N ASN A 207 -14.48 17.66 26.28
CA ASN A 207 -15.91 17.96 26.39
C ASN A 207 -16.59 17.17 27.50
N GLN A 208 -16.17 15.93 27.76
CA GLN A 208 -16.70 15.10 28.88
C GLN A 208 -16.35 15.63 30.26
N LEU A 209 -15.29 16.44 30.39
CA LEU A 209 -14.95 17.13 31.65
C LEU A 209 -15.82 18.38 31.91
N GLY A 210 -16.48 18.87 30.85
CA GLY A 210 -17.35 20.04 30.94
C GLY A 210 -18.78 19.72 31.40
N LEU A 211 -19.56 20.78 31.67
CA LEU A 211 -20.98 20.69 31.95
C LEU A 211 -21.81 21.29 30.80
N THR A 212 -22.95 20.71 30.52
CA THR A 212 -23.98 21.31 29.68
C THR A 212 -24.65 22.47 30.33
N LEU A 213 -25.45 23.26 29.64
CA LEU A 213 -26.23 24.36 30.22
C LEU A 213 -27.25 23.88 31.27
N ASP A 214 -27.66 22.61 31.17
CA ASP A 214 -28.57 21.96 32.12
C ASP A 214 -27.83 21.26 33.28
N GLY A 215 -26.52 21.51 33.46
CA GLY A 215 -25.69 20.96 34.54
C GLY A 215 -25.36 19.47 34.37
N GLN A 216 -25.57 18.85 33.22
CA GLN A 216 -25.21 17.47 32.98
C GLN A 216 -23.76 17.40 32.45
N MET A 217 -23.09 16.25 32.62
CA MET A 217 -21.77 16.01 32.04
C MET A 217 -21.82 16.09 30.51
N GLY A 218 -20.78 16.65 29.91
CA GLY A 218 -20.63 16.72 28.47
C GLY A 218 -20.56 15.32 27.83
N LYS A 219 -21.05 15.20 26.62
CA LYS A 219 -21.02 13.94 25.83
C LYS A 219 -19.91 13.99 24.79
N ALA A 220 -19.60 12.85 24.18
CA ALA A 220 -18.69 12.81 23.04
C ALA A 220 -19.21 13.73 21.91
N LEU A 221 -18.31 14.50 21.30
CA LEU A 221 -18.58 15.38 20.16
C LEU A 221 -18.40 14.65 18.82
N PHE A 222 -17.45 13.71 18.80
CA PHE A 222 -17.20 12.82 17.67
C PHE A 222 -17.58 11.39 18.05
N ALA A 223 -17.89 10.55 17.05
CA ALA A 223 -18.08 9.13 17.29
C ALA A 223 -16.88 8.52 18.00
N ASP A 224 -17.12 7.53 18.83
CA ASP A 224 -16.06 6.83 19.54
C ASP A 224 -15.11 6.15 18.52
N VAL A 225 -13.82 6.33 18.75
CA VAL A 225 -12.82 5.60 17.95
C VAL A 225 -12.87 4.14 18.36
N PRO A 226 -13.19 3.22 17.43
CA PRO A 226 -13.24 1.81 17.78
C PRO A 226 -11.87 1.33 18.27
N PRO A 227 -11.82 0.39 19.22
CA PRO A 227 -10.57 -0.18 19.67
C PRO A 227 -9.83 -0.80 18.50
N LEU A 228 -8.52 -0.59 18.46
CA LEU A 228 -7.67 -1.21 17.44
C LEU A 228 -7.84 -2.73 17.50
N GLN A 229 -8.08 -3.32 16.35
CA GLN A 229 -8.18 -4.78 16.20
C GLN A 229 -6.81 -5.32 15.75
N PRO A 230 -6.04 -5.94 16.66
CA PRO A 230 -4.77 -6.55 16.27
C PRO A 230 -5.02 -7.70 15.30
N LYS A 231 -4.21 -7.79 14.25
CA LYS A 231 -4.26 -8.91 13.30
C LYS A 231 -3.20 -9.95 13.69
N ALA A 232 -3.63 -11.19 13.91
CA ALA A 232 -2.69 -12.28 14.20
C ALA A 232 -1.91 -12.68 12.94
N ALA A 233 -0.65 -13.08 13.11
CA ALA A 233 0.11 -13.71 12.03
C ALA A 233 -0.55 -15.01 11.57
N SER A 234 -0.45 -15.33 10.27
CA SER A 234 -1.00 -16.60 9.72
C SER A 234 -0.36 -17.85 10.34
N THR A 235 0.88 -17.71 10.82
CA THR A 235 1.63 -18.76 11.53
C THR A 235 1.33 -18.81 13.02
N ASN A 236 0.51 -17.89 13.55
CA ASN A 236 0.17 -17.88 14.97
C ASN A 236 -0.83 -18.99 15.29
N THR A 237 -0.41 -19.94 16.12
CA THR A 237 -1.25 -21.05 16.59
C THR A 237 -1.88 -20.78 17.97
N SER A 238 -1.56 -19.64 18.59
CA SER A 238 -2.10 -19.24 19.90
C SER A 238 -3.51 -18.69 19.76
N ALA A 239 -4.39 -19.03 20.70
CA ALA A 239 -5.70 -18.44 20.88
C ALA A 239 -5.66 -17.12 21.71
N ALA A 240 -4.48 -16.60 22.03
CA ALA A 240 -4.34 -15.37 22.81
C ALA A 240 -4.93 -14.17 22.05
N THR A 241 -5.67 -13.33 22.78
CA THR A 241 -6.23 -12.08 22.28
C THR A 241 -5.49 -10.91 22.89
N MET A 242 -5.36 -9.84 22.14
CA MET A 242 -4.77 -8.58 22.59
C MET A 242 -5.78 -7.47 22.40
N ALA A 243 -5.96 -6.64 23.42
CA ALA A 243 -6.70 -5.39 23.32
C ALA A 243 -5.73 -4.21 23.34
N VAL A 244 -5.97 -3.23 22.49
CA VAL A 244 -5.15 -2.01 22.41
C VAL A 244 -6.04 -0.82 22.72
N ALA A 245 -5.59 0.02 23.65
CA ALA A 245 -6.26 1.27 24.02
C ALA A 245 -5.28 2.45 23.90
N PHE A 246 -5.82 3.62 23.57
CA PHE A 246 -5.04 4.86 23.52
C PHE A 246 -4.95 5.46 24.92
N SER A 247 -3.73 5.61 25.46
CA SER A 247 -3.50 6.25 26.76
C SER A 247 -3.30 7.76 26.63
N ASP A 248 -2.69 8.22 25.55
CA ASP A 248 -2.40 9.64 25.29
C ASP A 248 -2.58 9.95 23.80
N PRO A 249 -3.71 10.58 23.42
CA PRO A 249 -3.98 10.93 22.02
C PRO A 249 -2.93 11.87 21.38
N GLY A 250 -2.28 12.68 22.21
CA GLY A 250 -1.25 13.64 21.73
C GLY A 250 0.07 12.98 21.36
N LYS A 251 0.28 11.71 21.75
CA LYS A 251 1.52 10.95 21.51
C LYS A 251 1.36 9.81 20.51
N LEU A 252 0.30 9.82 19.71
CA LEU A 252 0.10 8.79 18.70
C LEU A 252 1.21 8.82 17.65
N ALA A 253 1.84 7.66 17.42
CA ALA A 253 2.80 7.48 16.34
C ALA A 253 2.08 7.12 15.04
N ALA A 254 2.54 7.68 13.91
CA ALA A 254 2.09 7.29 12.58
C ALA A 254 2.93 6.10 12.10
N ALA A 255 2.73 4.94 12.70
CA ALA A 255 3.47 3.72 12.39
C ALA A 255 2.63 2.48 12.69
N SER A 256 2.85 1.42 11.92
CA SER A 256 2.40 0.09 12.29
C SER A 256 3.26 -0.46 13.42
N HIS A 257 2.69 -1.28 14.27
CA HIS A 257 3.41 -1.91 15.38
C HIS A 257 3.30 -3.42 15.29
N VAL A 258 4.43 -4.10 15.41
CA VAL A 258 4.48 -5.57 15.55
C VAL A 258 4.72 -5.92 17.00
N VAL A 259 3.86 -6.78 17.53
CA VAL A 259 3.96 -7.31 18.89
C VAL A 259 4.34 -8.77 18.80
N VAL A 260 5.50 -9.12 19.35
CA VAL A 260 5.98 -10.50 19.43
C VAL A 260 5.98 -10.92 20.89
N PHE A 261 5.15 -11.89 21.25
CA PHE A 261 5.13 -12.46 22.57
C PHE A 261 6.27 -13.46 22.75
N THR A 262 7.10 -13.23 23.75
CA THR A 262 8.21 -14.11 24.16
C THR A 262 7.87 -14.98 25.37
N GLY A 263 6.72 -14.73 26.00
CA GLY A 263 6.17 -15.47 27.14
C GLY A 263 4.70 -15.14 27.35
N ALA A 264 4.08 -15.72 28.38
CA ALA A 264 2.65 -15.54 28.65
C ALA A 264 2.24 -14.08 28.91
N THR A 265 3.15 -13.27 29.45
CA THR A 265 2.92 -11.86 29.82
C THR A 265 4.04 -10.92 29.36
N THR A 266 5.00 -11.41 28.60
CA THR A 266 6.15 -10.66 28.12
C THR A 266 6.25 -10.70 26.59
N GLY A 267 6.70 -9.62 26.00
CA GLY A 267 6.87 -9.50 24.57
C GLY A 267 7.65 -8.26 24.18
N THR A 268 7.91 -8.11 22.89
CA THR A 268 8.53 -6.93 22.30
C THR A 268 7.52 -6.23 21.41
N VAL A 269 7.53 -4.90 21.42
CA VAL A 269 6.75 -4.05 20.53
C VAL A 269 7.74 -3.30 19.65
N THR A 270 7.65 -3.49 18.35
CA THR A 270 8.51 -2.82 17.38
C THR A 270 7.65 -1.94 16.48
N ALA A 271 7.97 -0.65 16.40
CA ALA A 271 7.35 0.25 15.45
C ALA A 271 7.97 0.02 14.07
N GLN A 272 7.13 -0.05 13.05
CA GLN A 272 7.54 -0.18 11.65
C GLN A 272 7.14 1.10 10.91
N PRO A 273 8.07 2.06 10.72
CA PRO A 273 7.80 3.23 9.90
C PRO A 273 7.63 2.79 8.43
N GLY A 274 6.58 3.28 7.78
CA GLY A 274 6.33 3.02 6.35
C GLY A 274 5.86 1.62 5.98
N GLY A 275 5.38 0.80 6.95
CA GLY A 275 4.73 -0.50 6.65
C GLY A 275 5.65 -1.62 6.15
N GLN A 276 6.96 -1.49 6.27
CA GLN A 276 7.89 -2.61 5.99
C GLN A 276 7.96 -3.56 7.20
N PRO A 277 7.92 -4.90 6.98
CA PRO A 277 8.14 -5.90 8.02
C PRO A 277 9.58 -5.93 8.51
#